data_14ab6a994dfd94aac13b3d4c5ea365b4
#
_entry.id   14ab6a994dfd94aac13b3d4c5ea365b4
#
_cell.length_a   1.000
_cell.length_b   1.000
_cell.length_c   1.000
_cell.angle_alpha   90.00
_cell.angle_beta   90.00
_cell.angle_gamma   90.00
#
_symmetry.space_group_name_H-M   'P 1'
#
loop_
_entity.id
_entity.type
_entity.pdbx_description
1 polymer ?
#
loop_
_entity_poly.entity_id
_entity_poly.type
_entity_poly.pdbx_seq_one_letter_code
_entity_poly.pdbx_strand_id
1 'polypeptide(L)'
;GIVPGFKKPILIISNLPELKGIRRLDDGTVEIGALSTSWEIHTSPVTHPLLKDAASRMGAIALRNSATIGGNIGNASPKGDMPQPLILLDAEVVLQSVDGQRRMKVDDFIIKTKVTAIRDDELITKVVIPPQEFTHIFFRKIGMRRSNAISKLTLSAAANIQNGVVADFRASSGAAGPKVERSREVESLLIGHKVEELPELKGAFLDAWCSDVIAPHAMPEYRRNATRRMLEYFIDALVAGHPEGRVE
;
A
#
# COMPACT_ATOMS: atom_id res chain seq x y z
N GLY A 1 11.88 -22.01 -21.71
CA GLY A 1 12.98 -21.72 -22.64
C GLY A 1 14.02 -20.79 -22.02
N ILE A 2 15.24 -20.82 -22.53
CA ILE A 2 16.30 -19.89 -22.10
C ILE A 2 16.11 -18.59 -22.91
N VAL A 3 15.91 -17.47 -22.20
CA VAL A 3 15.87 -16.15 -22.84
C VAL A 3 17.29 -15.59 -22.89
N PRO A 4 17.78 -15.08 -24.03
CA PRO A 4 19.11 -14.50 -24.12
C PRO A 4 19.34 -13.43 -23.03
N GLY A 5 20.46 -13.52 -22.33
CA GLY A 5 20.81 -12.62 -21.22
C GLY A 5 20.44 -13.12 -19.82
N PHE A 6 19.64 -14.17 -19.69
CA PHE A 6 19.35 -14.81 -18.41
C PHE A 6 20.19 -16.06 -18.18
N LYS A 7 20.79 -16.16 -16.99
CA LYS A 7 21.63 -17.30 -16.61
C LYS A 7 20.84 -18.52 -16.10
N LYS A 8 19.56 -18.34 -15.79
CA LYS A 8 18.66 -19.40 -15.25
C LYS A 8 17.47 -19.63 -16.19
N PRO A 9 16.84 -20.82 -16.19
CA PRO A 9 15.60 -21.06 -16.91
C PRO A 9 14.51 -20.07 -16.49
N ILE A 10 13.67 -19.66 -17.42
CA ILE A 10 12.50 -18.79 -17.16
C ILE A 10 11.25 -19.65 -17.28
N LEU A 11 10.42 -19.60 -16.23
CA LEU A 11 9.09 -20.17 -16.21
C LEU A 11 8.06 -19.08 -16.51
N ILE A 12 7.30 -19.25 -17.59
CA ILE A 12 6.20 -18.34 -17.95
C ILE A 12 4.93 -18.83 -17.26
N ILE A 13 4.41 -18.05 -16.33
CA ILE A 13 3.20 -18.38 -15.54
C ILE A 13 1.97 -17.56 -15.94
N SER A 14 2.06 -16.69 -16.94
CA SER A 14 0.99 -15.76 -17.34
C SER A 14 -0.32 -16.43 -17.76
N ASN A 15 -0.27 -17.72 -18.13
CA ASN A 15 -1.42 -18.51 -18.61
C ASN A 15 -2.05 -19.39 -17.52
N LEU A 16 -1.65 -19.26 -16.25
CA LEU A 16 -2.22 -20.01 -15.14
C LEU A 16 -3.48 -19.29 -14.61
N PRO A 17 -4.70 -19.80 -14.92
CA PRO A 17 -5.93 -19.16 -14.51
C PRO A 17 -6.13 -19.17 -12.99
N GLU A 18 -5.54 -20.13 -12.29
CA GLU A 18 -5.59 -20.28 -10.84
C GLU A 18 -4.94 -19.10 -10.08
N LEU A 19 -4.05 -18.37 -10.76
CA LEU A 19 -3.38 -17.20 -10.22
C LEU A 19 -4.10 -15.89 -10.55
N LYS A 20 -5.29 -15.95 -11.18
CA LYS A 20 -6.08 -14.78 -11.60
C LYS A 20 -7.34 -14.63 -10.77
N GLY A 21 -7.95 -13.46 -10.89
CA GLY A 21 -9.27 -13.15 -10.34
C GLY A 21 -9.23 -12.42 -9.01
N ILE A 22 -10.33 -11.73 -8.74
CA ILE A 22 -10.54 -10.93 -7.53
C ILE A 22 -11.90 -11.31 -6.98
N ARG A 23 -11.94 -11.73 -5.72
CA ARG A 23 -13.19 -12.16 -5.09
C ARG A 23 -13.27 -11.68 -3.64
N ARG A 24 -14.49 -11.42 -3.19
CA ARG A 24 -14.80 -11.23 -1.77
C ARG A 24 -15.35 -12.53 -1.21
N LEU A 25 -14.88 -12.92 -0.06
CA LEU A 25 -15.38 -14.06 0.70
C LEU A 25 -16.53 -13.63 1.60
N ASP A 26 -17.26 -14.62 2.18
CA ASP A 26 -18.43 -14.37 3.03
C ASP A 26 -18.09 -13.59 4.30
N ASP A 27 -16.86 -13.72 4.81
CA ASP A 27 -16.36 -12.98 5.98
C ASP A 27 -15.91 -11.54 5.64
N GLY A 28 -16.07 -11.11 4.37
CA GLY A 28 -15.65 -9.80 3.91
C GLY A 28 -14.19 -9.71 3.43
N THR A 29 -13.39 -10.75 3.63
CA THR A 29 -12.01 -10.85 3.14
C THR A 29 -11.98 -10.75 1.61
N VAL A 30 -11.02 -10.01 1.07
CA VAL A 30 -10.81 -9.91 -0.39
C VAL A 30 -9.55 -10.68 -0.78
N GLU A 31 -9.71 -11.67 -1.66
CA GLU A 31 -8.60 -12.38 -2.29
C GLU A 31 -8.34 -11.83 -3.68
N ILE A 32 -7.07 -11.58 -4.01
CA ILE A 32 -6.59 -11.08 -5.29
C ILE A 32 -5.52 -12.03 -5.81
N GLY A 33 -5.78 -12.74 -6.88
CA GLY A 33 -4.81 -13.63 -7.53
C GLY A 33 -3.55 -12.86 -7.97
N ALA A 34 -2.37 -13.48 -7.83
CA ALA A 34 -1.09 -12.82 -8.08
C ALA A 34 -0.94 -12.27 -9.52
N LEU A 35 -1.62 -12.86 -10.48
CA LEU A 35 -1.64 -12.40 -11.88
C LEU A 35 -2.75 -11.40 -12.20
N SER A 36 -3.57 -10.99 -11.22
CA SER A 36 -4.53 -9.91 -11.43
C SER A 36 -3.79 -8.62 -11.72
N THR A 37 -4.19 -7.98 -12.82
CA THR A 37 -3.55 -6.76 -13.31
C THR A 37 -3.98 -5.53 -12.51
N SER A 38 -3.20 -4.47 -12.58
CA SER A 38 -3.57 -3.20 -11.96
C SER A 38 -4.88 -2.64 -12.52
N TRP A 39 -5.16 -2.90 -13.80
CA TRP A 39 -6.43 -2.51 -14.40
C TRP A 39 -7.61 -3.27 -13.80
N GLU A 40 -7.51 -4.59 -13.67
CA GLU A 40 -8.53 -5.41 -13.03
C GLU A 40 -8.77 -4.99 -11.58
N ILE A 41 -7.71 -4.71 -10.83
CA ILE A 41 -7.79 -4.21 -9.44
C ILE A 41 -8.52 -2.86 -9.38
N HIS A 42 -8.19 -1.94 -10.28
CA HIS A 42 -8.83 -0.62 -10.35
C HIS A 42 -10.32 -0.72 -10.66
N THR A 43 -10.70 -1.60 -11.59
CA THR A 43 -12.09 -1.69 -12.08
C THR A 43 -12.96 -2.66 -11.26
N SER A 44 -12.37 -3.53 -10.46
CA SER A 44 -13.11 -4.51 -9.65
C SER A 44 -14.05 -3.84 -8.64
N PRO A 45 -15.32 -4.26 -8.55
CA PRO A 45 -16.28 -3.70 -7.58
C PRO A 45 -15.93 -4.06 -6.12
N VAL A 46 -15.20 -5.15 -5.89
CA VAL A 46 -14.92 -5.67 -4.55
C VAL A 46 -13.56 -5.24 -3.96
N THR A 47 -12.69 -4.65 -4.78
CA THR A 47 -11.39 -4.15 -4.32
C THR A 47 -11.58 -2.94 -3.40
N HIS A 48 -10.80 -2.86 -2.32
CA HIS A 48 -10.79 -1.73 -1.41
C HIS A 48 -10.46 -0.41 -2.14
N PRO A 49 -11.20 0.69 -1.91
CA PRO A 49 -11.05 1.95 -2.64
C PRO A 49 -9.62 2.51 -2.64
N LEU A 50 -8.91 2.40 -1.51
CA LEU A 50 -7.52 2.86 -1.38
C LEU A 50 -6.58 2.13 -2.37
N LEU A 51 -6.77 0.81 -2.53
CA LEU A 51 -5.98 0.02 -3.49
C LEU A 51 -6.36 0.34 -4.93
N LYS A 52 -7.65 0.61 -5.20
CA LYS A 52 -8.11 1.11 -6.52
C LYS A 52 -7.42 2.40 -6.92
N ASP A 53 -7.26 3.34 -5.97
CA ASP A 53 -6.60 4.62 -6.21
C ASP A 53 -5.14 4.45 -6.59
N ALA A 54 -4.41 3.63 -5.83
CA ALA A 54 -3.03 3.32 -6.14
C ALA A 54 -2.89 2.65 -7.52
N ALA A 55 -3.75 1.67 -7.81
CA ALA A 55 -3.77 0.95 -9.08
C ALA A 55 -4.06 1.88 -10.27
N SER A 56 -4.98 2.83 -10.12
CA SER A 56 -5.34 3.81 -11.15
C SER A 56 -4.21 4.75 -11.53
N ARG A 57 -3.32 5.04 -10.58
CA ARG A 57 -2.20 5.97 -10.74
C ARG A 57 -0.89 5.29 -11.15
N MET A 58 -0.91 3.96 -11.34
CA MET A 58 0.27 3.21 -11.76
C MET A 58 0.50 3.33 -13.27
N GLY A 59 1.63 3.93 -13.67
CA GLY A 59 2.08 4.01 -15.05
C GLY A 59 1.05 4.54 -16.06
N ALA A 60 1.17 4.06 -17.29
CA ALA A 60 0.20 4.26 -18.38
C ALA A 60 -0.81 3.10 -18.44
N ILE A 61 -1.89 3.25 -19.22
CA ILE A 61 -2.93 2.22 -19.41
C ILE A 61 -2.32 0.88 -19.85
N ALA A 62 -1.42 0.88 -20.83
CA ALA A 62 -0.76 -0.34 -21.30
C ALA A 62 0.00 -1.05 -20.17
N LEU A 63 0.68 -0.29 -19.31
CA LEU A 63 1.36 -0.85 -18.14
C LEU A 63 0.36 -1.42 -17.13
N ARG A 64 -0.75 -0.73 -16.87
CA ARG A 64 -1.78 -1.24 -15.94
C ARG A 64 -2.43 -2.53 -16.41
N ASN A 65 -2.54 -2.75 -17.72
CA ASN A 65 -3.06 -3.99 -18.29
C ASN A 65 -2.07 -5.16 -18.26
N SER A 66 -0.79 -4.91 -18.00
CA SER A 66 0.24 -5.94 -17.96
C SER A 66 0.89 -6.15 -16.59
N ALA A 67 0.98 -5.11 -15.80
CA ALA A 67 1.57 -5.18 -14.46
C ALA A 67 0.61 -5.84 -13.47
N THR A 68 1.07 -6.89 -12.83
CA THR A 68 0.29 -7.70 -11.88
C THR A 68 0.61 -7.35 -10.43
N ILE A 69 -0.32 -7.66 -9.52
CA ILE A 69 -0.09 -7.41 -8.09
C ILE A 69 1.08 -8.25 -7.56
N GLY A 70 1.13 -9.54 -7.90
CA GLY A 70 2.24 -10.41 -7.50
C GLY A 70 3.60 -9.93 -8.03
N GLY A 71 3.64 -9.49 -9.30
CA GLY A 71 4.85 -8.89 -9.89
C GLY A 71 5.26 -7.59 -9.21
N ASN A 72 4.30 -6.76 -8.79
CA ASN A 72 4.58 -5.48 -8.14
C ASN A 72 5.17 -5.68 -6.74
N ILE A 73 4.57 -6.53 -5.89
CA ILE A 73 5.10 -6.83 -4.55
C ILE A 73 6.38 -7.66 -4.60
N GLY A 74 6.46 -8.67 -5.49
CA GLY A 74 7.66 -9.50 -5.66
C GLY A 74 8.87 -8.71 -6.17
N ASN A 75 8.64 -7.63 -6.92
CA ASN A 75 9.70 -6.69 -7.32
C ASN A 75 10.29 -5.90 -6.15
N ALA A 76 9.61 -5.81 -5.01
CA ALA A 76 10.02 -5.13 -3.77
C ALA A 76 10.65 -3.75 -4.01
N SER A 77 10.01 -2.95 -4.87
CA SER A 77 10.45 -1.57 -5.11
C SER A 77 9.85 -0.64 -4.06
N PRO A 78 10.64 0.18 -3.35
CA PRO A 78 10.12 1.20 -2.43
C PRO A 78 9.27 2.26 -3.14
N LYS A 79 9.37 2.35 -4.47
CA LYS A 79 8.59 3.24 -5.34
C LYS A 79 7.40 2.53 -6.00
N GLY A 80 7.12 1.28 -5.61
CA GLY A 80 5.94 0.55 -6.05
C GLY A 80 4.67 1.19 -5.48
N ASP A 81 3.64 1.32 -6.29
CA ASP A 81 2.41 1.99 -5.86
C ASP A 81 1.48 1.04 -5.07
N MET A 82 1.55 -0.30 -5.33
CA MET A 82 0.70 -1.30 -4.68
C MET A 82 1.11 -1.69 -3.25
N PRO A 83 2.41 -1.84 -2.91
CA PRO A 83 2.79 -2.26 -1.56
C PRO A 83 2.26 -1.33 -0.47
N GLN A 84 2.17 -0.04 -0.76
CA GLN A 84 1.80 0.97 0.21
C GLN A 84 0.37 0.80 0.76
N PRO A 85 -0.70 0.80 -0.07
CA PRO A 85 -2.04 0.51 0.46
C PRO A 85 -2.17 -0.89 1.02
N LEU A 86 -1.44 -1.89 0.50
CA LEU A 86 -1.48 -3.25 1.03
C LEU A 86 -0.92 -3.34 2.45
N ILE A 87 0.19 -2.66 2.74
CA ILE A 87 0.78 -2.57 4.08
C ILE A 87 -0.17 -1.83 5.03
N LEU A 88 -0.78 -0.73 4.58
CA LEU A 88 -1.77 0.00 5.37
C LEU A 88 -2.99 -0.86 5.70
N LEU A 89 -3.45 -1.66 4.74
CA LEU A 89 -4.60 -2.56 4.89
C LEU A 89 -4.25 -3.88 5.62
N ASP A 90 -3.06 -4.01 6.18
CA ASP A 90 -2.58 -5.23 6.84
C ASP A 90 -2.72 -6.49 5.96
N ALA A 91 -2.57 -6.33 4.65
CA ALA A 91 -2.69 -7.40 3.68
C ALA A 91 -1.63 -8.48 3.86
N GLU A 92 -1.98 -9.71 3.50
CA GLU A 92 -1.10 -10.86 3.52
C GLU A 92 -0.79 -11.33 2.10
N VAL A 93 0.43 -11.81 1.90
CA VAL A 93 0.82 -12.55 0.71
C VAL A 93 0.76 -14.05 1.00
N VAL A 94 0.23 -14.81 0.06
CA VAL A 94 0.21 -16.28 0.10
C VAL A 94 1.30 -16.79 -0.82
N LEU A 95 2.22 -17.53 -0.24
CA LEU A 95 3.33 -18.18 -0.91
C LEU A 95 3.05 -19.69 -0.97
N GLN A 96 3.35 -20.30 -2.11
CA GLN A 96 3.12 -21.73 -2.31
C GLN A 96 4.32 -22.39 -2.97
N SER A 97 4.73 -23.52 -2.41
CA SER A 97 5.66 -24.48 -2.99
C SER A 97 4.97 -25.82 -3.22
N VAL A 98 5.73 -26.83 -3.64
CA VAL A 98 5.26 -28.23 -3.71
C VAL A 98 4.96 -28.82 -2.33
N ASP A 99 5.60 -28.30 -1.28
CA ASP A 99 5.47 -28.81 0.09
C ASP A 99 4.31 -28.16 0.86
N GLY A 100 3.68 -27.11 0.31
CA GLY A 100 2.53 -26.47 0.94
C GLY A 100 2.46 -24.96 0.76
N GLN A 101 1.59 -24.34 1.56
CA GLN A 101 1.35 -22.91 1.57
C GLN A 101 1.77 -22.29 2.90
N ARG A 102 2.25 -21.04 2.84
CA ARG A 102 2.39 -20.17 4.00
C ARG A 102 1.88 -18.76 3.71
N ARG A 103 1.50 -18.06 4.77
CA ARG A 103 1.05 -16.67 4.70
C ARG A 103 1.94 -15.79 5.56
N MET A 104 2.11 -14.55 5.15
CA MET A 104 2.78 -13.53 5.94
C MET A 104 2.30 -12.14 5.53
N LYS A 105 2.45 -11.14 6.42
CA LYS A 105 2.12 -9.76 6.08
C LYS A 105 2.97 -9.27 4.92
N VAL A 106 2.39 -8.44 4.05
CA VAL A 106 3.16 -7.81 2.94
C VAL A 106 4.32 -6.99 3.49
N ASP A 107 4.17 -6.38 4.67
CA ASP A 107 5.23 -5.63 5.35
C ASP A 107 6.43 -6.51 5.75
N ASP A 108 6.16 -7.72 6.24
CA ASP A 108 7.19 -8.71 6.57
C ASP A 108 7.79 -9.38 5.32
N PHE A 109 6.99 -9.51 4.26
CA PHE A 109 7.43 -10.09 3.00
C PHE A 109 8.46 -9.21 2.29
N ILE A 110 8.28 -7.89 2.30
CA ILE A 110 9.22 -6.93 1.71
C ILE A 110 10.25 -6.54 2.76
N ILE A 111 11.42 -7.19 2.71
CA ILE A 111 12.50 -6.96 3.68
C ILE A 111 13.18 -5.61 3.42
N LYS A 112 13.54 -5.34 2.17
CA LYS A 112 14.16 -4.09 1.70
C LYS A 112 14.08 -3.99 0.18
N THR A 113 14.61 -2.93 -0.40
CA THR A 113 14.66 -2.72 -1.85
C THR A 113 15.16 -3.96 -2.58
N LYS A 114 14.31 -4.54 -3.43
CA LYS A 114 14.59 -5.74 -4.25
C LYS A 114 14.85 -7.03 -3.46
N VAL A 115 14.53 -7.05 -2.17
CA VAL A 115 14.70 -8.23 -1.32
C VAL A 115 13.38 -8.57 -0.66
N THR A 116 12.93 -9.78 -0.85
CA THR A 116 11.71 -10.34 -0.25
C THR A 116 12.02 -11.60 0.54
N ALA A 117 11.07 -12.04 1.35
CA ALA A 117 11.13 -13.29 2.12
C ALA A 117 10.72 -14.53 1.31
N ILE A 118 10.55 -14.41 -0.02
CA ILE A 118 10.23 -15.55 -0.90
C ILE A 118 11.40 -16.52 -0.95
N ARG A 119 11.10 -17.82 -0.91
CA ARG A 119 12.09 -18.87 -1.09
C ARG A 119 12.23 -19.23 -2.57
N ASP A 120 13.34 -19.89 -2.94
CA ASP A 120 13.65 -20.23 -4.34
C ASP A 120 12.62 -21.20 -4.97
N ASP A 121 11.89 -21.96 -4.16
CA ASP A 121 10.88 -22.94 -4.53
C ASP A 121 9.43 -22.41 -4.42
N GLU A 122 9.24 -21.15 -4.06
CA GLU A 122 7.92 -20.57 -3.83
C GLU A 122 7.45 -19.67 -4.98
N LEU A 123 6.13 -19.63 -5.15
CA LEU A 123 5.43 -18.64 -5.98
C LEU A 123 4.48 -17.82 -5.12
N ILE A 124 4.36 -16.54 -5.43
CA ILE A 124 3.24 -15.71 -4.95
C ILE A 124 1.99 -16.17 -5.67
N THR A 125 0.99 -16.68 -4.94
CA THR A 125 -0.25 -17.15 -5.55
C THR A 125 -1.39 -16.15 -5.42
N LYS A 126 -1.48 -15.43 -4.31
CA LYS A 126 -2.47 -14.39 -4.10
C LYS A 126 -2.08 -13.43 -2.97
N VAL A 127 -2.79 -12.32 -2.95
CA VAL A 127 -2.84 -11.36 -1.85
C VAL A 127 -4.19 -11.46 -1.17
N VAL A 128 -4.21 -11.44 0.15
CA VAL A 128 -5.40 -11.51 0.99
C VAL A 128 -5.51 -10.22 1.79
N ILE A 129 -6.63 -9.52 1.68
CA ILE A 129 -6.89 -8.29 2.41
C ILE A 129 -8.01 -8.58 3.41
N PRO A 130 -7.75 -8.48 4.72
CA PRO A 130 -8.78 -8.65 5.74
C PRO A 130 -9.86 -7.58 5.60
N PRO A 131 -11.08 -7.82 6.09
CA PRO A 131 -12.13 -6.81 6.09
C PRO A 131 -11.68 -5.57 6.86
N GLN A 132 -11.91 -4.41 6.29
CA GLN A 132 -11.52 -3.11 6.83
C GLN A 132 -12.66 -2.12 6.66
N GLU A 133 -12.87 -1.29 7.68
CA GLU A 133 -13.85 -0.20 7.64
C GLU A 133 -13.14 1.11 7.95
N PHE A 134 -13.07 1.97 6.95
CA PHE A 134 -12.56 3.33 7.11
C PHE A 134 -13.61 4.32 6.63
N THR A 135 -13.90 5.30 7.45
CA THR A 135 -14.78 6.42 7.08
C THR A 135 -14.08 7.37 6.13
N HIS A 136 -12.76 7.53 6.25
CA HIS A 136 -11.96 8.42 5.44
C HIS A 136 -10.72 7.71 4.89
N ILE A 137 -10.44 7.92 3.61
CA ILE A 137 -9.25 7.38 2.94
C ILE A 137 -8.56 8.48 2.12
N PHE A 138 -7.25 8.37 2.03
CA PHE A 138 -6.42 9.30 1.27
C PHE A 138 -5.30 8.55 0.56
N PHE A 139 -5.09 8.81 -0.72
CA PHE A 139 -3.95 8.36 -1.50
C PHE A 139 -3.40 9.49 -2.35
N ARG A 140 -2.14 9.83 -2.16
CA ARG A 140 -1.46 10.83 -2.97
C ARG A 140 -0.14 10.30 -3.49
N LYS A 141 0.06 10.50 -4.81
CA LYS A 141 1.31 10.19 -5.50
C LYS A 141 1.92 11.47 -6.05
N ILE A 142 3.17 11.71 -5.73
CA ILE A 142 3.98 12.79 -6.30
C ILE A 142 4.99 12.16 -7.26
N GLY A 143 4.93 12.54 -8.52
CA GLY A 143 5.83 12.13 -9.59
C GLY A 143 6.47 13.32 -10.29
N MET A 144 7.34 13.06 -11.28
CA MET A 144 7.94 14.11 -12.10
C MET A 144 6.95 14.75 -13.10
N ARG A 145 5.86 14.05 -13.38
CA ARG A 145 4.82 14.44 -14.35
C ARG A 145 3.47 13.83 -13.92
N ARG A 146 2.38 14.33 -14.49
CA ARG A 146 1.01 13.91 -14.10
C ARG A 146 0.67 12.47 -14.47
N SER A 147 1.28 11.92 -15.50
CA SER A 147 1.00 10.56 -15.99
C SER A 147 2.30 9.81 -16.30
N ASN A 148 2.23 8.49 -16.26
CA ASN A 148 3.33 7.56 -16.54
C ASN A 148 4.63 7.93 -15.80
N ALA A 149 4.53 8.23 -14.52
CA ALA A 149 5.65 8.64 -13.69
C ALA A 149 5.98 7.60 -12.62
N ILE A 150 7.27 7.44 -12.35
CA ILE A 150 7.77 6.76 -11.17
C ILE A 150 7.54 7.68 -9.96
N SER A 151 7.13 7.11 -8.84
CA SER A 151 6.86 7.85 -7.61
C SER A 151 8.15 8.45 -7.05
N LYS A 152 8.12 9.75 -6.78
CA LYS A 152 9.10 10.44 -5.93
C LYS A 152 8.75 10.31 -4.47
N LEU A 153 7.44 10.25 -4.21
CA LEU A 153 6.86 10.10 -2.90
C LEU A 153 5.42 9.64 -3.08
N THR A 154 4.96 8.75 -2.22
CA THR A 154 3.55 8.37 -2.08
C THR A 154 3.16 8.38 -0.61
N LEU A 155 1.91 8.74 -0.35
CA LEU A 155 1.30 8.63 0.97
C LEU A 155 -0.07 7.96 0.84
N SER A 156 -0.32 6.97 1.68
CA SER A 156 -1.66 6.47 1.96
C SER A 156 -2.00 6.79 3.40
N ALA A 157 -3.21 7.23 3.67
CA ALA A 157 -3.75 7.37 5.01
C ALA A 157 -5.20 6.90 5.03
N ALA A 158 -5.65 6.42 6.18
CA ALA A 158 -7.03 6.02 6.41
C ALA A 158 -7.40 6.28 7.87
N ALA A 159 -8.63 6.65 8.12
CA ALA A 159 -9.16 6.82 9.45
C ALA A 159 -10.59 6.25 9.54
N ASN A 160 -10.91 5.66 10.69
CA ASN A 160 -12.26 5.29 11.05
C ASN A 160 -12.72 6.20 12.20
N ILE A 161 -13.70 7.05 11.94
CA ILE A 161 -14.28 7.96 12.93
C ILE A 161 -15.60 7.37 13.39
N GLN A 162 -15.72 7.08 14.69
CA GLN A 162 -16.94 6.56 15.31
C GLN A 162 -17.38 7.49 16.44
N ASN A 163 -18.57 8.05 16.34
CA ASN A 163 -19.13 8.98 17.33
C ASN A 163 -18.19 10.18 17.66
N GLY A 164 -17.50 10.71 16.65
CA GLY A 164 -16.56 11.81 16.80
C GLY A 164 -15.20 11.42 17.41
N VAL A 165 -14.93 10.12 17.59
CA VAL A 165 -13.67 9.59 18.10
C VAL A 165 -12.91 8.86 16.99
N VAL A 166 -11.61 9.02 16.95
CA VAL A 166 -10.70 8.29 16.05
C VAL A 166 -10.58 6.85 16.55
N ALA A 167 -11.40 5.95 15.99
CA ALA A 167 -11.38 4.52 16.34
C ALA A 167 -10.19 3.78 15.73
N ASP A 168 -9.74 4.20 14.53
CA ASP A 168 -8.54 3.70 13.85
C ASP A 168 -7.91 4.83 13.02
N PHE A 169 -6.60 4.88 13.00
CA PHE A 169 -5.83 5.78 12.15
C PHE A 169 -4.61 5.05 11.62
N ARG A 170 -4.39 5.11 10.33
CA ARG A 170 -3.27 4.46 9.66
C ARG A 170 -2.64 5.38 8.63
N ALA A 171 -1.32 5.30 8.51
CA ALA A 171 -0.57 5.99 7.48
C ALA A 171 0.60 5.14 6.99
N SER A 172 0.96 5.29 5.72
CA SER A 172 2.14 4.65 5.14
C SER A 172 2.79 5.54 4.10
N SER A 173 4.12 5.59 4.11
CA SER A 173 4.93 6.40 3.20
C SER A 173 5.73 5.53 2.25
N GLY A 174 5.52 5.68 0.93
CA GLY A 174 6.29 5.02 -0.10
C GLY A 174 7.33 5.95 -0.71
N ALA A 175 8.43 5.37 -1.22
CA ALA A 175 9.62 6.09 -1.68
C ALA A 175 10.28 6.96 -0.58
N ALA A 176 10.02 6.62 0.68
CA ALA A 176 10.51 7.29 1.86
C ALA A 176 11.74 6.61 2.46
N GLY A 177 11.94 5.35 2.19
CA GLY A 177 13.01 4.52 2.73
C GLY A 177 13.34 3.35 1.81
N PRO A 178 14.05 2.34 2.31
CA PRO A 178 14.40 1.12 1.56
C PRO A 178 13.20 0.23 1.26
N LYS A 179 12.08 0.40 1.97
CA LYS A 179 10.77 -0.17 1.71
C LYS A 179 9.68 0.88 1.96
N VAL A 180 8.43 0.50 1.94
CA VAL A 180 7.31 1.32 2.45
C VAL A 180 7.40 1.37 3.97
N GLU A 181 7.27 2.57 4.52
CA GLU A 181 7.40 2.81 5.95
C GLU A 181 6.01 3.06 6.58
N ARG A 182 5.80 2.46 7.75
CA ARG A 182 4.62 2.62 8.62
C ARG A 182 5.03 2.47 10.08
N SER A 183 4.43 3.21 11.00
CA SER A 183 4.64 3.07 12.44
C SER A 183 3.31 3.04 13.18
N ARG A 184 2.96 1.88 13.72
CA ARG A 184 1.76 1.72 14.56
C ARG A 184 1.88 2.47 15.88
N GLU A 185 3.10 2.64 16.39
CA GLU A 185 3.36 3.44 17.59
C GLU A 185 2.99 4.91 17.36
N VAL A 186 3.46 5.50 16.25
CA VAL A 186 3.11 6.88 15.90
C VAL A 186 1.62 7.02 15.59
N GLU A 187 1.01 6.06 14.88
CA GLU A 187 -0.43 6.03 14.60
C GLU A 187 -1.26 6.06 15.89
N SER A 188 -0.82 5.39 16.95
CA SER A 188 -1.50 5.33 18.24
C SER A 188 -1.63 6.68 18.94
N LEU A 189 -0.82 7.68 18.59
CA LEU A 189 -0.92 9.03 19.13
C LEU A 189 -2.24 9.75 18.81
N LEU A 190 -2.95 9.28 17.79
CA LEU A 190 -4.24 9.87 17.37
C LEU A 190 -5.43 8.99 17.71
N ILE A 191 -5.21 7.68 17.95
CA ILE A 191 -6.27 6.70 18.19
C ILE A 191 -6.84 6.89 19.60
N GLY A 192 -8.18 6.85 19.73
CA GLY A 192 -8.91 7.02 20.98
C GLY A 192 -9.23 8.48 21.32
N HIS A 193 -8.66 9.44 20.61
CA HIS A 193 -8.93 10.86 20.81
C HIS A 193 -10.14 11.34 20.00
N LYS A 194 -10.80 12.39 20.48
CA LYS A 194 -11.86 13.05 19.73
C LYS A 194 -11.26 13.81 18.55
N VAL A 195 -12.03 13.89 17.47
CA VAL A 195 -11.62 14.67 16.27
C VAL A 195 -11.32 16.12 16.63
N GLU A 196 -12.04 16.70 17.60
CA GLU A 196 -11.84 18.07 18.11
C GLU A 196 -10.47 18.28 18.78
N GLU A 197 -9.83 17.21 19.29
CA GLU A 197 -8.51 17.25 19.95
C GLU A 197 -7.35 17.16 18.95
N LEU A 198 -7.61 16.69 17.71
CA LEU A 198 -6.57 16.48 16.69
C LEU A 198 -5.74 17.74 16.39
N PRO A 199 -6.26 18.99 16.40
CA PRO A 199 -5.43 20.18 16.20
C PRO A 199 -4.29 20.31 17.20
N GLU A 200 -4.49 19.91 18.46
CA GLU A 200 -3.49 19.95 19.53
C GLU A 200 -2.46 18.82 19.39
N LEU A 201 -2.91 17.63 18.96
CA LEU A 201 -2.10 16.44 18.81
C LEU A 201 -1.30 16.41 17.50
N LYS A 202 -1.81 17.09 16.46
CA LYS A 202 -1.26 17.07 15.11
C LYS A 202 0.23 17.41 15.08
N GLY A 203 0.67 18.41 15.82
CA GLY A 203 2.07 18.81 15.88
C GLY A 203 2.99 17.67 16.33
N ALA A 204 2.68 17.06 17.46
CA ALA A 204 3.44 15.96 18.04
C ALA A 204 3.45 14.72 17.12
N PHE A 205 2.29 14.39 16.54
CA PHE A 205 2.17 13.29 15.57
C PHE A 205 3.06 13.51 14.33
N LEU A 206 3.00 14.72 13.72
CA LEU A 206 3.79 15.04 12.53
C LEU A 206 5.29 15.06 12.81
N ASP A 207 5.70 15.51 13.99
CA ASP A 207 7.10 15.50 14.43
C ASP A 207 7.59 14.07 14.64
N ALA A 208 6.82 13.23 15.35
CA ALA A 208 7.11 11.81 15.52
C ALA A 208 7.18 11.08 14.18
N TRP A 209 6.24 11.33 13.26
CA TRP A 209 6.29 10.72 11.92
C TRP A 209 7.56 11.11 11.17
N CYS A 210 7.95 12.36 11.23
CA CYS A 210 9.15 12.85 10.56
C CYS A 210 10.45 12.32 11.18
N SER A 211 10.51 12.18 12.52
CA SER A 211 11.68 11.69 13.23
C SER A 211 11.82 10.17 13.16
N ASP A 212 10.75 9.43 13.37
CA ASP A 212 10.80 7.98 13.60
C ASP A 212 10.56 7.16 12.32
N VAL A 213 9.78 7.70 11.39
CA VAL A 213 9.43 7.00 10.14
C VAL A 213 10.30 7.49 8.98
N ILE A 214 10.52 8.78 8.85
CA ILE A 214 11.19 9.39 7.70
C ILE A 214 12.69 9.63 7.92
N ALA A 215 13.07 10.20 9.03
CA ALA A 215 14.44 10.64 9.29
C ALA A 215 15.51 9.55 9.25
N PRO A 216 15.23 8.29 9.70
CA PRO A 216 16.22 7.21 9.63
C PRO A 216 16.78 6.93 8.24
N HIS A 217 16.10 7.39 7.18
CA HIS A 217 16.43 7.08 5.80
C HIS A 217 17.14 8.22 5.04
N ALA A 218 17.66 9.22 5.75
CA ALA A 218 18.40 10.35 5.13
C ALA A 218 17.69 10.95 3.90
N MET A 219 16.38 11.17 4.02
CA MET A 219 15.57 11.70 2.92
C MET A 219 15.90 13.15 2.61
N PRO A 220 15.84 13.55 1.32
CA PRO A 220 15.86 14.95 0.95
C PRO A 220 14.76 15.74 1.69
N GLU A 221 15.08 16.93 2.15
CA GLU A 221 14.18 17.82 2.90
C GLU A 221 12.83 18.01 2.20
N TYR A 222 12.84 18.13 0.87
CA TYR A 222 11.62 18.21 0.06
C TYR A 222 10.64 17.05 0.34
N ARG A 223 11.12 15.81 0.41
CA ARG A 223 10.25 14.64 0.64
C ARG A 223 9.68 14.64 2.06
N ARG A 224 10.49 15.01 3.05
CA ARG A 224 10.07 15.13 4.45
C ARG A 224 8.95 16.17 4.56
N ASN A 225 9.18 17.36 4.02
CA ASN A 225 8.21 18.45 4.05
C ASN A 225 6.92 18.10 3.28
N ALA A 226 7.03 17.41 2.14
CA ALA A 226 5.87 16.98 1.37
C ALA A 226 5.06 15.90 2.11
N THR A 227 5.71 14.92 2.75
CA THR A 227 5.01 13.92 3.56
C THR A 227 4.29 14.59 4.73
N ARG A 228 4.97 15.48 5.48
CA ARG A 228 4.38 16.24 6.57
C ARG A 228 3.12 16.98 6.13
N ARG A 229 3.18 17.73 5.03
CA ARG A 229 2.04 18.49 4.50
C ARG A 229 0.88 17.61 4.05
N MET A 230 1.15 16.43 3.48
CA MET A 230 0.08 15.51 3.08
C MET A 230 -0.62 14.90 4.30
N LEU A 231 0.12 14.54 5.35
CA LEU A 231 -0.48 14.06 6.60
C LEU A 231 -1.25 15.17 7.31
N GLU A 232 -0.68 16.38 7.38
CA GLU A 232 -1.36 17.56 7.92
C GLU A 232 -2.68 17.80 7.19
N TYR A 233 -2.67 17.81 5.86
CA TYR A 233 -3.87 17.97 5.05
C TYR A 233 -4.93 16.91 5.36
N PHE A 234 -4.54 15.64 5.49
CA PHE A 234 -5.48 14.56 5.83
C PHE A 234 -6.10 14.75 7.22
N ILE A 235 -5.27 15.09 8.23
CA ILE A 235 -5.77 15.35 9.60
C ILE A 235 -6.70 16.58 9.62
N ASP A 236 -6.34 17.66 8.92
CA ASP A 236 -7.16 18.86 8.84
C ASP A 236 -8.51 18.58 8.15
N ALA A 237 -8.55 17.69 7.16
CA ALA A 237 -9.78 17.24 6.52
C ALA A 237 -10.70 16.48 7.49
N LEU A 238 -10.15 15.67 8.40
CA LEU A 238 -10.93 15.01 9.45
C LEU A 238 -11.54 16.03 10.42
N VAL A 239 -10.75 17.02 10.84
CA VAL A 239 -11.19 18.11 11.75
C VAL A 239 -12.27 18.99 11.11
N ALA A 240 -12.12 19.29 9.83
CA ALA A 240 -13.10 20.10 9.08
C ALA A 240 -14.42 19.37 8.82
N GLY A 241 -14.55 18.10 9.23
CA GLY A 241 -15.75 17.30 8.99
C GLY A 241 -15.97 17.02 7.51
N HIS A 242 -14.91 16.77 6.76
CA HIS A 242 -15.04 16.31 5.37
C HIS A 242 -16.00 15.12 5.32
N PRO A 243 -16.86 15.02 4.30
CA PRO A 243 -17.78 13.91 4.17
C PRO A 243 -17.00 12.59 4.10
N GLU A 244 -17.58 11.54 4.68
CA GLU A 244 -17.02 10.19 4.65
C GLU A 244 -16.68 9.76 3.22
N GLY A 245 -15.56 9.07 3.05
CA GLY A 245 -15.11 8.56 1.78
C GLY A 245 -13.69 9.02 1.44
N ARG A 246 -13.50 9.47 0.20
CA ARG A 246 -12.18 9.85 -0.29
C ARG A 246 -11.89 11.32 0.01
N VAL A 247 -10.77 11.58 0.70
CA VAL A 247 -10.20 12.92 0.87
C VAL A 247 -9.31 13.21 -0.35
N GLU A 248 -9.65 14.25 -1.14
CA GLU A 248 -8.97 14.61 -2.41
C GLU A 248 -7.90 15.69 -2.23
#